data_abb6443b1d39abe5a09e3ccd76e653c6
#
_entry.id   abb6443b1d39abe5a09e3ccd76e653c6
#
_cell.length_a   1.000
_cell.length_b   1.000
_cell.length_c   1.000
_cell.angle_alpha   90.00
_cell.angle_beta   90.00
_cell.angle_gamma   90.00
#
_symmetry.space_group_name_H-M   'P 1'
#
loop_
_entity.id
_entity.type
_entity.pdbx_description
1 polymer ?
#
loop_
_entity_poly.entity_id
_entity_poly.type
_entity_poly.pdbx_seq_one_letter_code
_entity_poly.pdbx_strand_id
1 'polypeptide(L)'
;KSATLAEHAPVMIAAHEGGGGARPGFVLSRRPFAGSWEYLVEEAIFTAPAHPEWSGAGLFDAEGRLVGIGSLMVGDANGKGAGIPGNMFVPIDLLPPILGDMIAEGAPSGPRRPWLGLAAEELRGRLFVTRVTPGGPAERAGIEAGDVVLGVGGQPVRDLADFYRKLWASGDAGSEVALLLLDGTSSRRVNVRSVDRHSQLRLKRSF
;
A
#
# COMPACT_ATOMS: atom_id res chain seq x y z
N LYS A 1 -19.48 2.96 9.26
CA LYS A 1 -18.76 2.69 7.98
C LYS A 1 -17.77 3.82 7.74
N SER A 2 -16.52 3.48 7.44
CA SER A 2 -15.49 4.49 7.16
C SER A 2 -15.77 5.28 5.86
N ALA A 3 -16.51 4.69 4.94
CA ALA A 3 -16.86 5.32 3.65
C ALA A 3 -17.66 6.63 3.80
N THR A 4 -18.35 6.83 4.92
CA THR A 4 -19.13 8.06 5.18
C THR A 4 -18.34 9.15 5.91
N LEU A 5 -17.09 8.88 6.29
CA LEU A 5 -16.26 9.84 7.00
C LEU A 5 -15.73 10.91 6.03
N ALA A 6 -16.16 12.13 6.21
CA ALA A 6 -15.79 13.26 5.35
C ALA A 6 -14.42 13.87 5.75
N GLU A 7 -13.82 14.61 4.84
CA GLU A 7 -12.71 15.51 5.21
C GLU A 7 -13.18 16.53 6.25
N HIS A 8 -12.30 16.91 7.15
CA HIS A 8 -12.52 17.76 8.31
C HIS A 8 -13.47 17.18 9.39
N ALA A 9 -13.97 15.94 9.23
CA ALA A 9 -14.73 15.30 10.29
C ALA A 9 -13.89 15.15 11.56
N PRO A 10 -14.46 15.44 12.74
CA PRO A 10 -13.79 15.19 14.01
C PRO A 10 -13.65 13.69 14.25
N VAL A 11 -12.52 13.28 14.77
CA VAL A 11 -12.21 11.88 15.10
C VAL A 11 -11.49 11.78 16.43
N MET A 12 -11.51 10.59 17.01
CA MET A 12 -10.73 10.25 18.19
C MET A 12 -9.76 9.14 17.84
N ILE A 13 -8.50 9.33 18.14
CA ILE A 13 -7.45 8.31 17.98
C ILE A 13 -7.19 7.71 19.35
N ALA A 14 -7.44 6.41 19.51
CA ALA A 14 -7.20 5.68 20.76
C ALA A 14 -6.11 4.64 20.54
N ALA A 15 -5.01 4.80 21.27
CA ALA A 15 -3.88 3.88 21.28
C ALA A 15 -3.82 3.11 22.61
N HIS A 16 -3.05 2.01 22.62
CA HIS A 16 -2.75 1.30 23.86
C HIS A 16 -1.75 2.14 24.65
N GLU A 17 -2.14 2.48 25.85
CA GLU A 17 -1.37 2.93 26.98
C GLU A 17 -0.01 3.58 26.96
N GLY A 18 0.15 4.46 27.77
CA GLY A 18 1.36 5.10 28.22
C GLY A 18 1.17 6.57 28.40
N GLY A 19 0.09 7.01 28.87
CA GLY A 19 -0.10 8.41 29.26
C GLY A 19 -0.61 9.33 28.15
N GLY A 20 -1.03 8.75 27.04
CA GLY A 20 -1.62 9.50 25.96
C GLY A 20 -3.09 9.20 25.69
N GLY A 21 -3.52 8.01 26.04
CA GLY A 21 -4.92 7.61 25.93
C GLY A 21 -5.53 7.88 24.55
N ALA A 22 -6.72 8.42 24.56
CA ALA A 22 -7.39 8.89 23.37
C ALA A 22 -7.10 10.39 23.13
N ARG A 23 -6.78 10.75 21.88
CA ARG A 23 -6.54 12.14 21.50
C ARG A 23 -7.48 12.56 20.37
N PRO A 24 -8.06 13.76 20.45
CA PRO A 24 -8.86 14.27 19.37
C PRO A 24 -8.01 14.62 18.15
N GLY A 25 -8.61 14.46 16.98
CA GLY A 25 -8.05 14.85 15.70
C GLY A 25 -9.14 15.12 14.69
N PHE A 26 -8.76 15.31 13.46
CA PHE A 26 -9.70 15.46 12.35
C PHE A 26 -9.15 14.79 11.11
N VAL A 27 -10.02 14.38 10.21
CA VAL A 27 -9.66 13.86 8.90
C VAL A 27 -9.11 15.00 8.06
N LEU A 28 -7.86 14.89 7.64
CA LEU A 28 -7.21 15.91 6.83
C LEU A 28 -7.38 15.66 5.34
N SER A 29 -7.31 14.39 4.93
CA SER A 29 -7.60 13.98 3.55
C SER A 29 -8.00 12.51 3.49
N ARG A 30 -8.63 12.14 2.37
CA ARG A 30 -8.87 10.74 1.97
C ARG A 30 -8.35 10.57 0.55
N ARG A 31 -7.43 9.64 0.37
CA ARG A 31 -6.79 9.44 -0.93
C ARG A 31 -6.09 8.09 -0.99
N PRO A 32 -5.73 7.61 -2.20
CA PRO A 32 -4.87 6.44 -2.32
C PRO A 32 -3.53 6.65 -1.60
N PHE A 33 -3.07 5.59 -0.96
CA PHE A 33 -1.72 5.48 -0.44
C PHE A 33 -1.06 4.23 -1.02
N ALA A 34 0.07 4.41 -1.69
CA ALA A 34 0.91 3.32 -2.18
C ALA A 34 2.28 3.34 -1.49
N GLY A 35 2.68 2.19 -0.95
CA GLY A 35 4.02 2.00 -0.36
C GLY A 35 4.89 1.13 -1.25
N SER A 36 6.21 1.35 -1.23
CA SER A 36 7.18 0.64 -2.08
C SER A 36 7.22 -0.89 -1.85
N TRP A 37 6.63 -1.37 -0.78
CA TRP A 37 6.56 -2.79 -0.41
C TRP A 37 5.30 -3.53 -0.91
N GLU A 38 4.74 -3.10 -2.05
CA GLU A 38 3.48 -3.61 -2.63
C GLU A 38 2.26 -3.41 -1.73
N TYR A 39 2.12 -2.21 -1.26
CA TYR A 39 1.03 -1.79 -0.40
C TYR A 39 0.21 -0.70 -1.08
N LEU A 40 -1.09 -0.94 -1.25
CA LEU A 40 -2.03 0.04 -1.80
C LEU A 40 -3.33 0.00 -0.99
N VAL A 41 -3.70 1.14 -0.45
CA VAL A 41 -5.01 1.41 0.16
C VAL A 41 -5.67 2.53 -0.62
N GLU A 42 -6.78 2.23 -1.31
CA GLU A 42 -7.43 3.18 -2.24
C GLU A 42 -8.02 4.39 -1.53
N GLU A 43 -8.60 4.19 -0.35
CA GLU A 43 -9.29 5.21 0.43
C GLU A 43 -8.66 5.39 1.81
N ALA A 44 -7.33 5.46 1.85
CA ALA A 44 -6.62 5.68 3.11
C ALA A 44 -7.09 6.97 3.79
N ILE A 45 -7.25 6.91 5.11
CA ILE A 45 -7.72 8.05 5.92
C ILE A 45 -6.49 8.70 6.54
N PHE A 46 -6.29 9.98 6.27
CA PHE A 46 -5.21 10.76 6.85
C PHE A 46 -5.74 11.74 7.89
N THR A 47 -5.12 11.75 9.06
CA THR A 47 -5.56 12.59 10.18
C THR A 47 -4.45 13.51 10.65
N ALA A 48 -4.84 14.61 11.28
CA ALA A 48 -3.97 15.51 12.00
C ALA A 48 -4.65 15.95 13.32
N PRO A 49 -3.87 16.36 14.34
CA PRO A 49 -2.41 16.28 14.44
C PRO A 49 -1.89 14.84 14.52
N ALA A 50 -0.60 14.65 14.30
CA ALA A 50 0.03 13.33 14.39
C ALA A 50 -0.03 12.79 15.82
N HIS A 51 -0.49 11.54 15.97
CA HIS A 51 -0.43 10.80 17.23
C HIS A 51 0.86 9.97 17.27
N PRO A 52 1.68 10.04 18.32
CA PRO A 52 2.94 9.33 18.38
C PRO A 52 2.76 7.80 18.45
N GLU A 53 1.71 7.33 19.10
CA GLU A 53 1.40 5.90 19.25
C GLU A 53 0.35 5.46 18.23
N TRP A 54 0.67 5.64 16.97
CA TRP A 54 -0.24 5.41 15.84
C TRP A 54 -0.39 3.95 15.44
N SER A 55 0.62 3.13 15.70
CA SER A 55 0.66 1.75 15.22
C SER A 55 -0.40 0.89 15.87
N GLY A 56 -1.37 0.43 15.08
CA GLY A 56 -2.52 -0.34 15.58
C GLY A 56 -3.56 0.47 16.34
N ALA A 57 -3.42 1.79 16.45
CA ALA A 57 -4.39 2.65 17.11
C ALA A 57 -5.76 2.59 16.42
N GLY A 58 -6.84 2.58 17.20
CA GLY A 58 -8.19 2.71 16.67
C GLY A 58 -8.53 4.15 16.32
N LEU A 59 -9.13 4.36 15.15
CA LEU A 59 -9.72 5.62 14.75
C LEU A 59 -11.24 5.54 14.94
N PHE A 60 -11.80 6.44 15.71
CA PHE A 60 -13.24 6.48 16.03
C PHE A 60 -13.87 7.77 15.52
N ASP A 61 -15.08 7.68 14.99
CA ASP A 61 -15.88 8.83 14.60
C ASP A 61 -16.58 9.50 15.80
N ALA A 62 -17.34 10.56 15.54
CA ALA A 62 -18.04 11.31 16.57
C ALA A 62 -19.09 10.49 17.32
N GLU A 63 -19.59 9.41 16.74
CA GLU A 63 -20.56 8.48 17.36
C GLU A 63 -19.86 7.32 18.10
N GLY A 64 -18.52 7.33 18.20
CA GLY A 64 -17.74 6.29 18.87
C GLY A 64 -17.60 5.00 18.06
N ARG A 65 -17.86 5.00 16.77
CA ARG A 65 -17.72 3.83 15.91
C ARG A 65 -16.28 3.73 15.39
N LEU A 66 -15.70 2.54 15.42
CA LEU A 66 -14.39 2.26 14.81
C LEU A 66 -14.49 2.44 13.29
N VAL A 67 -13.69 3.33 12.73
CA VAL A 67 -13.66 3.67 11.30
C VAL A 67 -12.32 3.39 10.63
N GLY A 68 -11.25 3.16 11.40
CA GLY A 68 -9.95 2.82 10.83
C GLY A 68 -8.98 2.28 11.86
N ILE A 69 -7.89 1.68 11.37
CA ILE A 69 -6.77 1.17 12.18
C ILE A 69 -5.49 1.88 11.74
N GLY A 70 -4.73 2.39 12.70
CA GLY A 70 -3.48 3.12 12.48
C GLY A 70 -2.40 2.26 11.85
N SER A 71 -1.83 2.73 10.74
CA SER A 71 -0.85 2.01 9.95
C SER A 71 0.48 2.74 9.84
N LEU A 72 0.49 4.04 9.60
CA LEU A 72 1.71 4.81 9.35
C LEU A 72 1.67 6.20 9.99
N MET A 73 2.85 6.74 10.31
CA MET A 73 3.06 8.17 10.44
C MET A 73 3.55 8.71 9.09
N VAL A 74 3.00 9.85 8.66
CA VAL A 74 3.34 10.47 7.38
C VAL A 74 3.72 11.94 7.58
N GLY A 75 4.66 12.42 6.79
CA GLY A 75 5.12 13.82 6.83
C GLY A 75 4.18 14.78 6.13
N ASP A 76 3.30 14.30 5.27
CA ASP A 76 2.35 15.09 4.50
C ASP A 76 0.97 14.42 4.45
N ALA A 77 0.19 14.61 5.50
CA ALA A 77 -1.13 14.02 5.63
C ALA A 77 -2.18 14.65 4.71
N ASN A 78 -1.98 15.88 4.23
CA ASN A 78 -2.90 16.51 3.27
C ASN A 78 -2.61 16.14 1.80
N GLY A 79 -1.42 15.58 1.52
CA GLY A 79 -1.03 15.17 0.18
C GLY A 79 -0.81 16.31 -0.82
N LYS A 80 -0.63 17.54 -0.33
CA LYS A 80 -0.48 18.75 -1.16
C LYS A 80 0.94 19.33 -1.12
N GLY A 81 1.89 18.57 -0.55
CA GLY A 81 3.28 19.02 -0.39
C GLY A 81 3.47 20.08 0.70
N ALA A 82 2.46 20.30 1.55
CA ALA A 82 2.53 21.31 2.62
C ALA A 82 3.30 20.83 3.87
N GLY A 83 3.73 19.56 3.89
CA GLY A 83 4.52 19.02 4.99
C GLY A 83 3.77 18.99 6.33
N ILE A 84 2.46 18.74 6.33
CA ILE A 84 1.66 18.62 7.56
C ILE A 84 1.78 17.19 8.09
N PRO A 85 2.48 16.97 9.21
CA PRO A 85 2.59 15.64 9.79
C PRO A 85 1.25 15.09 10.27
N GLY A 86 1.02 13.80 10.08
CA GLY A 86 -0.20 13.15 10.52
C GLY A 86 -0.05 11.64 10.53
N ASN A 87 -1.18 10.96 10.68
CA ASN A 87 -1.22 9.50 10.63
C ASN A 87 -2.09 9.02 9.49
N MET A 88 -1.72 7.89 8.94
CA MET A 88 -2.51 7.17 7.94
C MET A 88 -3.18 5.96 8.59
N PHE A 89 -4.48 5.85 8.37
CA PHE A 89 -5.31 4.76 8.85
C PHE A 89 -5.85 3.93 7.69
N VAL A 90 -5.85 2.62 7.86
CA VAL A 90 -6.53 1.68 6.97
C VAL A 90 -8.01 1.71 7.31
N PRO A 91 -8.90 1.95 6.33
CA PRO A 91 -10.34 1.95 6.54
C PRO A 91 -10.85 0.61 7.10
N ILE A 92 -11.66 0.65 8.15
CA ILE A 92 -12.19 -0.58 8.77
C ILE A 92 -13.08 -1.38 7.82
N ASP A 93 -13.70 -0.74 6.84
CA ASP A 93 -14.58 -1.39 5.87
C ASP A 93 -13.86 -2.43 4.99
N LEU A 94 -12.51 -2.43 4.96
CA LEU A 94 -11.72 -3.45 4.28
C LEU A 94 -11.67 -4.79 5.04
N LEU A 95 -11.95 -4.80 6.34
CA LEU A 95 -11.85 -6.00 7.16
C LEU A 95 -13.05 -6.95 7.03
N PRO A 96 -14.32 -6.52 7.10
CA PRO A 96 -15.47 -7.42 7.10
C PRO A 96 -15.52 -8.41 5.92
N PRO A 97 -15.15 -8.02 4.67
CA PRO A 97 -15.20 -8.95 3.53
C PRO A 97 -14.21 -10.10 3.63
N ILE A 98 -13.13 -9.96 4.40
CA ILE A 98 -12.05 -10.94 4.49
C ILE A 98 -11.93 -11.58 5.89
N LEU A 99 -12.67 -11.09 6.89
CA LEU A 99 -12.49 -11.50 8.28
C LEU A 99 -12.74 -12.99 8.48
N GLY A 100 -13.76 -13.56 7.85
CA GLY A 100 -14.07 -14.97 7.93
C GLY A 100 -12.92 -15.85 7.45
N ASP A 101 -12.38 -15.52 6.29
CA ASP A 101 -11.25 -16.24 5.69
C ASP A 101 -9.97 -16.09 6.53
N MET A 102 -9.73 -14.88 7.06
CA MET A 102 -8.57 -14.63 7.91
C MET A 102 -8.62 -15.45 9.20
N ILE A 103 -9.81 -15.67 9.77
CA ILE A 103 -9.98 -16.51 10.97
C ILE A 103 -9.82 -17.98 10.63
N ALA A 104 -10.39 -18.44 9.51
CA ALA A 104 -10.39 -19.85 9.13
C ALA A 104 -9.05 -20.30 8.54
N GLU A 105 -8.46 -19.51 7.66
CA GLU A 105 -7.33 -19.90 6.81
C GLU A 105 -6.07 -19.05 7.04
N GLY A 106 -6.17 -17.98 7.83
CA GLY A 106 -5.07 -17.02 8.03
C GLY A 106 -4.77 -16.16 6.79
N ALA A 107 -5.60 -16.22 5.75
CA ALA A 107 -5.43 -15.46 4.52
C ALA A 107 -6.77 -15.29 3.80
N PRO A 108 -6.99 -14.21 3.04
CA PRO A 108 -8.19 -14.05 2.21
C PRO A 108 -8.29 -15.18 1.18
N SER A 109 -9.50 -15.66 0.93
CA SER A 109 -9.80 -16.57 -0.18
C SER A 109 -9.78 -15.82 -1.52
N GLY A 110 -9.68 -16.60 -2.61
CA GLY A 110 -9.73 -16.06 -3.97
C GLY A 110 -8.38 -15.98 -4.68
N PRO A 111 -8.35 -15.41 -5.89
CA PRO A 111 -7.16 -15.36 -6.71
C PRO A 111 -6.06 -14.53 -6.05
N ARG A 112 -4.83 -15.04 -6.12
CA ARG A 112 -3.66 -14.37 -5.57
C ARG A 112 -3.14 -13.32 -6.55
N ARG A 113 -2.78 -12.16 -6.02
CA ARG A 113 -2.21 -11.08 -6.84
C ARG A 113 -0.85 -11.46 -7.40
N PRO A 114 -0.55 -11.07 -8.67
CA PRO A 114 0.76 -11.28 -9.25
C PRO A 114 1.82 -10.49 -8.48
N TRP A 115 2.86 -11.16 -8.02
CA TRP A 115 4.01 -10.56 -7.35
C TRP A 115 5.25 -10.67 -8.22
N LEU A 116 5.97 -9.56 -8.38
CA LEU A 116 7.16 -9.48 -9.21
C LEU A 116 8.46 -9.53 -8.41
N GLY A 117 8.41 -9.23 -7.11
CA GLY A 117 9.59 -9.18 -6.27
C GLY A 117 10.45 -7.95 -6.50
N LEU A 118 9.84 -6.82 -6.80
CA LEU A 118 10.50 -5.52 -6.88
C LEU A 118 9.84 -4.52 -5.94
N ALA A 119 10.63 -3.60 -5.41
CA ALA A 119 10.14 -2.39 -4.75
C ALA A 119 10.40 -1.20 -5.66
N ALA A 120 9.45 -0.29 -5.73
CA ALA A 120 9.58 0.90 -6.57
C ALA A 120 9.12 2.14 -5.81
N GLU A 121 9.72 3.27 -6.13
CA GLU A 121 9.41 4.57 -5.53
C GLU A 121 9.27 5.64 -6.61
N GLU A 122 8.40 6.59 -6.35
CA GLU A 122 8.20 7.73 -7.22
C GLU A 122 9.19 8.85 -6.87
N LEU A 123 9.97 9.25 -7.86
CA LEU A 123 10.89 10.38 -7.76
C LEU A 123 10.76 11.25 -9.00
N ARG A 124 10.41 12.54 -8.81
CA ARG A 124 10.26 13.54 -9.88
C ARG A 124 9.33 13.08 -11.01
N GLY A 125 8.19 12.46 -10.63
CA GLY A 125 7.18 11.98 -11.59
C GLY A 125 7.61 10.76 -12.42
N ARG A 126 8.64 10.02 -11.96
CA ARG A 126 9.09 8.77 -12.56
C ARG A 126 9.12 7.67 -11.50
N LEU A 127 8.82 6.45 -11.91
CA LEU A 127 8.82 5.29 -11.05
C LEU A 127 10.14 4.51 -11.18
N PHE A 128 10.97 4.58 -10.13
CA PHE A 128 12.26 3.90 -10.07
C PHE A 128 12.14 2.59 -9.30
N VAL A 129 12.73 1.52 -9.83
CA VAL A 129 12.97 0.29 -9.06
C VAL A 129 14.07 0.59 -8.04
N THR A 130 13.73 0.51 -6.75
CA THR A 130 14.67 0.79 -5.66
C THR A 130 15.31 -0.48 -5.11
N ARG A 131 14.63 -1.61 -5.26
CA ARG A 131 15.13 -2.92 -4.82
C ARG A 131 14.50 -4.04 -5.63
N VAL A 132 15.29 -5.09 -5.88
CA VAL A 132 14.83 -6.35 -6.45
C VAL A 132 15.09 -7.46 -5.43
N THR A 133 14.12 -8.34 -5.26
CA THR A 133 14.22 -9.48 -4.33
C THR A 133 15.15 -10.54 -4.93
N PRO A 134 16.23 -10.94 -4.22
CA PRO A 134 17.13 -12.00 -4.69
C PRO A 134 16.39 -13.31 -4.99
N GLY A 135 16.66 -13.89 -6.16
CA GLY A 135 15.95 -15.09 -6.65
C GLY A 135 14.48 -14.84 -7.01
N GLY A 136 14.01 -13.58 -6.99
CA GLY A 136 12.65 -13.19 -7.32
C GLY A 136 12.37 -13.16 -8.84
N PRO A 137 11.09 -13.04 -9.23
CA PRO A 137 10.71 -12.99 -10.64
C PRO A 137 11.38 -11.85 -11.42
N ALA A 138 11.44 -10.65 -10.86
CA ALA A 138 12.03 -9.48 -11.49
C ALA A 138 13.53 -9.66 -11.74
N GLU A 139 14.29 -10.17 -10.75
CA GLU A 139 15.72 -10.44 -10.91
C GLU A 139 15.96 -11.48 -12.03
N ARG A 140 15.19 -12.58 -12.03
CA ARG A 140 15.30 -13.61 -13.09
C ARG A 140 14.99 -13.07 -14.48
N ALA A 141 14.19 -12.02 -14.57
CA ALA A 141 13.87 -11.32 -15.82
C ALA A 141 14.87 -10.24 -16.19
N GLY A 142 15.94 -10.04 -15.41
CA GLY A 142 16.98 -9.04 -15.66
C GLY A 142 16.56 -7.60 -15.34
N ILE A 143 15.68 -7.44 -14.35
CA ILE A 143 15.34 -6.12 -13.80
C ILE A 143 16.27 -5.84 -12.62
N GLU A 144 16.78 -4.63 -12.56
CA GLU A 144 17.74 -4.20 -11.55
C GLU A 144 17.29 -2.94 -10.81
N ALA A 145 17.86 -2.68 -9.64
CA ALA A 145 17.67 -1.42 -8.95
C ALA A 145 18.24 -0.27 -9.81
N GLY A 146 17.47 0.80 -9.95
CA GLY A 146 17.77 1.93 -10.83
C GLY A 146 17.00 1.90 -12.15
N ASP A 147 16.43 0.78 -12.56
CA ASP A 147 15.50 0.72 -13.70
C ASP A 147 14.32 1.68 -13.49
N VAL A 148 13.85 2.30 -14.56
CA VAL A 148 12.67 3.17 -14.54
C VAL A 148 11.51 2.48 -15.23
N VAL A 149 10.40 2.30 -14.50
CA VAL A 149 9.19 1.69 -15.05
C VAL A 149 8.38 2.74 -15.80
N LEU A 150 8.18 2.52 -17.09
CA LEU A 150 7.40 3.38 -17.99
C LEU A 150 5.98 2.86 -18.18
N GLY A 151 5.76 1.53 -18.08
CA GLY A 151 4.46 0.94 -18.35
C GLY A 151 4.32 -0.51 -17.91
N VAL A 152 3.06 -0.94 -17.81
CA VAL A 152 2.64 -2.32 -17.51
C VAL A 152 1.59 -2.75 -18.54
N GLY A 153 1.74 -3.94 -19.14
CA GLY A 153 0.77 -4.48 -20.08
C GLY A 153 0.53 -3.60 -21.32
N GLY A 154 1.52 -2.82 -21.73
CA GLY A 154 1.40 -1.87 -22.84
C GLY A 154 0.76 -0.53 -22.48
N GLN A 155 0.38 -0.31 -21.22
CA GLN A 155 -0.19 0.94 -20.75
C GLN A 155 0.86 1.74 -19.95
N PRO A 156 1.00 3.05 -20.17
CA PRO A 156 1.94 3.89 -19.42
C PRO A 156 1.55 3.94 -17.94
N VAL A 157 2.53 4.07 -17.06
CA VAL A 157 2.35 4.20 -15.61
C VAL A 157 2.55 5.67 -15.21
N ARG A 158 1.64 6.22 -14.41
CA ARG A 158 1.65 7.60 -13.95
C ARG A 158 2.30 7.78 -12.58
N ASP A 159 2.00 6.84 -11.66
CA ASP A 159 2.42 6.86 -10.28
C ASP A 159 2.49 5.43 -9.71
N LEU A 160 2.94 5.28 -8.46
CA LEU A 160 3.08 3.97 -7.83
C LEU A 160 1.73 3.26 -7.63
N ALA A 161 0.66 4.00 -7.33
CA ALA A 161 -0.67 3.42 -7.17
C ALA A 161 -1.21 2.89 -8.51
N ASP A 162 -1.01 3.65 -9.59
CA ASP A 162 -1.37 3.24 -10.97
C ASP A 162 -0.57 2.01 -11.42
N PHE A 163 0.71 1.94 -11.05
CA PHE A 163 1.53 0.75 -11.27
C PHE A 163 0.92 -0.49 -10.61
N TYR A 164 0.58 -0.43 -9.33
CA TYR A 164 -0.02 -1.57 -8.64
C TYR A 164 -1.39 -1.97 -9.20
N ARG A 165 -2.24 -0.99 -9.54
CA ARG A 165 -3.53 -1.28 -10.17
C ARG A 165 -3.37 -2.05 -11.47
N LYS A 166 -2.46 -1.60 -12.35
CA LYS A 166 -2.19 -2.25 -13.64
C LYS A 166 -1.51 -3.60 -13.47
N LEU A 167 -0.56 -3.70 -12.54
CA LEU A 167 0.08 -4.96 -12.20
C LEU A 167 -0.96 -6.00 -11.74
N TRP A 168 -1.82 -5.64 -10.79
CA TRP A 168 -2.81 -6.57 -10.26
C TRP A 168 -3.98 -6.84 -11.21
N ALA A 169 -4.22 -5.96 -12.17
CA ALA A 169 -5.19 -6.19 -13.25
C ALA A 169 -4.63 -7.06 -14.39
N SER A 170 -3.33 -7.36 -14.42
CA SER A 170 -2.73 -8.14 -15.51
C SER A 170 -2.98 -9.66 -15.38
N GLY A 171 -3.62 -10.10 -14.29
CA GLY A 171 -4.01 -11.50 -14.06
C GLY A 171 -3.65 -11.98 -12.66
N ASP A 172 -3.76 -13.29 -12.45
CA ASP A 172 -3.46 -13.91 -11.18
C ASP A 172 -1.95 -14.20 -11.02
N ALA A 173 -1.52 -14.56 -9.82
CA ALA A 173 -0.17 -15.06 -9.57
C ALA A 173 0.15 -16.24 -10.51
N GLY A 174 1.33 -16.19 -11.13
CA GLY A 174 1.72 -17.09 -12.21
C GLY A 174 1.48 -16.54 -13.61
N SER A 175 0.78 -15.42 -13.77
CA SER A 175 0.64 -14.74 -15.06
C SER A 175 1.95 -14.11 -15.52
N GLU A 176 2.11 -13.97 -16.83
CA GLU A 176 3.20 -13.20 -17.43
C GLU A 176 2.82 -11.71 -17.47
N VAL A 177 3.65 -10.88 -16.89
CA VAL A 177 3.46 -9.42 -16.83
C VAL A 177 4.50 -8.76 -17.71
N ALA A 178 4.06 -8.00 -18.71
CA ALA A 178 4.94 -7.23 -19.58
C ALA A 178 5.22 -5.86 -18.96
N LEU A 179 6.47 -5.59 -18.63
CA LEU A 179 6.93 -4.26 -18.20
C LEU A 179 7.63 -3.55 -19.35
N LEU A 180 7.41 -2.25 -19.45
CA LEU A 180 8.19 -1.35 -20.29
C LEU A 180 9.13 -0.57 -19.37
N LEU A 181 10.43 -0.73 -19.59
CA LEU A 181 11.48 -0.07 -18.80
C LEU A 181 12.24 0.93 -19.65
N LEU A 182 12.74 2.00 -19.05
CA LEU A 182 13.68 2.91 -19.70
C LEU A 182 15.07 2.25 -19.77
N ASP A 183 15.71 2.33 -20.91
CA ASP A 183 17.04 1.81 -21.15
C ASP A 183 17.87 2.90 -21.88
N GLY A 184 18.61 3.68 -21.12
CA GLY A 184 19.31 4.88 -21.63
C GLY A 184 18.32 5.89 -22.22
N THR A 185 18.34 6.07 -23.54
CA THR A 185 17.43 6.95 -24.30
C THR A 185 16.31 6.19 -25.00
N SER A 186 16.30 4.87 -24.93
CA SER A 186 15.30 3.99 -25.53
C SER A 186 14.46 3.29 -24.45
N SER A 187 13.55 2.43 -24.86
CA SER A 187 12.79 1.59 -23.95
C SER A 187 12.98 0.12 -24.30
N ARG A 188 13.02 -0.74 -23.28
CA ARG A 188 13.04 -2.19 -23.43
C ARG A 188 11.79 -2.82 -22.81
N ARG A 189 11.26 -3.85 -23.45
CA ARG A 189 10.17 -4.65 -22.92
C ARG A 189 10.74 -5.86 -22.20
N VAL A 190 10.25 -6.10 -20.98
CA VAL A 190 10.64 -7.25 -20.16
C VAL A 190 9.38 -8.00 -19.75
N ASN A 191 9.31 -9.28 -20.05
CA ASN A 191 8.23 -10.15 -19.61
C ASN A 191 8.65 -10.85 -18.31
N VAL A 192 7.86 -10.67 -17.26
CA VAL A 192 8.13 -11.22 -15.93
C VAL A 192 7.06 -12.24 -15.57
N ARG A 193 7.46 -13.49 -15.34
CA ARG A 193 6.56 -14.53 -14.81
C ARG A 193 6.32 -14.26 -13.33
N SER A 194 5.15 -13.76 -12.99
CA SER A 194 4.76 -13.46 -11.61
C SER A 194 4.59 -14.73 -10.76
N VAL A 195 4.59 -14.58 -9.45
CA VAL A 195 4.34 -15.68 -8.50
C VAL A 195 3.40 -15.21 -7.38
N ASP A 196 2.88 -16.14 -6.58
CA ASP A 196 2.24 -15.79 -5.31
C ASP A 196 3.31 -15.37 -4.30
N ARG A 197 3.17 -14.16 -3.75
CA ARG A 197 4.09 -13.63 -2.73
C ARG A 197 4.22 -14.57 -1.53
N HIS A 198 3.13 -15.19 -1.09
CA HIS A 198 3.14 -16.09 0.07
C HIS A 198 4.01 -17.33 -0.16
N SER A 199 4.15 -17.79 -1.41
CA SER A 199 5.05 -18.89 -1.73
C SER A 199 6.53 -18.55 -1.54
N GLN A 200 6.87 -17.26 -1.52
CA GLN A 200 8.23 -16.75 -1.33
C GLN A 200 8.53 -16.38 0.14
N LEU A 201 7.50 -16.20 0.95
CA LEU A 201 7.64 -15.91 2.37
C LEU A 201 7.92 -17.22 3.11
N ARG A 202 9.19 -17.46 3.42
CA ARG A 202 9.58 -18.53 4.36
C ARG A 202 9.23 -18.10 5.79
N LEU A 203 7.98 -18.17 6.16
CA LEU A 203 7.58 -18.01 7.56
C LEU A 203 8.14 -19.19 8.33
N LYS A 204 9.19 -18.96 9.15
CA LYS A 204 9.57 -19.94 10.17
C LYS A 204 8.37 -20.03 11.13
N ARG A 205 7.70 -21.18 11.13
CA ARG A 205 6.74 -21.48 12.19
C ARG A 205 7.54 -21.60 13.48
N SER A 206 7.58 -20.53 14.27
CA SER A 206 7.97 -20.59 15.69
C SER A 206 6.72 -20.96 16.46
N PHE A 207 6.67 -22.16 16.97
CA PHE A 207 5.76 -22.57 18.03
C PHE A 207 6.43 -22.31 19.36
#